data_d93083bce8cddeeec4419f7f02751971
#
_entry.id   d93083bce8cddeeec4419f7f02751971
#
_cell.length_a   1.000
_cell.length_b   1.000
_cell.length_c   1.000
_cell.angle_alpha   90.00
_cell.angle_beta   90.00
_cell.angle_gamma   90.00
#
_symmetry.space_group_name_H-M   'P 1'
#
loop_
_entity.id
_entity.type
_entity.pdbx_description
1 polymer ?
#
loop_
_entity_poly.entity_id
_entity_poly.type
_entity_poly.pdbx_seq_one_letter_code
_entity_poly.pdbx_strand_id
1 'polypeptide(L)'
;NRDYMFMSINGGAIVKVQVDANGEMAAFERVDPVGATDFQFINPFIMDPVNNDVLYVSEGPNLWVNTDISVIDIANGWEKRPENWFKNANHIADTAQYISALGASNTPAYRLYLGTSSKRVYRIDNSLDSNSPMVDITPTTGFPTAGYVSCVEVDPRDANKVFVVFSNYGVYSLFYSVDAGATWQKVAGNLEQFDTGSGNGPSLRSISILPITADSTAYFVGTSVGLYYTSVIDTLDTEW
;
A
#
# COMPACT_ATOMS: atom_id res chain seq x y z
N ASN A 1 11.41 -18.14 16.68
CA ASN A 1 10.07 -18.18 16.10
C ASN A 1 9.16 -17.33 16.95
N ARG A 2 8.73 -16.19 16.44
CA ARG A 2 7.74 -15.36 17.10
C ARG A 2 6.42 -15.61 16.36
N ASP A 3 5.55 -16.37 17.01
CA ASP A 3 4.23 -16.69 16.44
C ASP A 3 3.25 -15.57 16.82
N TYR A 4 3.46 -14.39 16.22
CA TYR A 4 2.57 -13.25 16.38
C TYR A 4 1.84 -12.96 15.07
N MET A 5 0.58 -12.57 15.23
CA MET A 5 -0.26 -12.06 14.17
C MET A 5 -0.74 -10.65 14.55
N PHE A 6 -0.74 -9.73 13.58
CA PHE A 6 -1.32 -8.42 13.75
C PHE A 6 -2.67 -8.37 13.04
N MET A 7 -3.67 -7.88 13.75
CA MET A 7 -5.03 -7.75 13.24
C MET A 7 -5.54 -6.34 13.50
N SER A 8 -6.18 -5.75 12.50
CA SER A 8 -6.91 -4.49 12.68
C SER A 8 -8.39 -4.76 12.87
N ILE A 9 -8.98 -4.05 13.80
CA ILE A 9 -10.44 -3.91 13.92
C ILE A 9 -10.87 -2.53 13.45
N ASN A 10 -12.14 -2.32 13.22
CA ASN A 10 -12.66 -1.05 12.73
C ASN A 10 -12.21 0.13 13.61
N GLY A 11 -11.94 1.28 12.97
CA GLY A 11 -11.49 2.48 13.67
C GLY A 11 -10.03 2.45 14.11
N GLY A 12 -9.17 1.65 13.43
CA GLY A 12 -7.72 1.68 13.53
C GLY A 12 -7.11 0.99 14.74
N ALA A 13 -7.91 0.37 15.61
CA ALA A 13 -7.34 -0.43 16.68
C ALA A 13 -6.59 -1.64 16.09
N ILE A 14 -5.33 -1.78 16.45
CA ILE A 14 -4.45 -2.88 16.04
C ILE A 14 -4.16 -3.74 17.26
N VAL A 15 -4.36 -5.03 17.12
CA VAL A 15 -4.04 -6.00 18.15
C VAL A 15 -2.94 -6.92 17.67
N LYS A 16 -1.97 -7.14 18.55
CA LYS A 16 -0.94 -8.17 18.41
C LYS A 16 -1.45 -9.42 19.12
N VAL A 17 -1.60 -10.48 18.38
CA VAL A 17 -2.09 -11.78 18.86
C VAL A 17 -0.92 -12.74 18.91
N GLN A 18 -0.68 -13.33 20.05
CA GLN A 18 0.24 -14.45 20.18
C GLN A 18 -0.52 -15.76 19.95
N VAL A 19 0.04 -16.60 19.09
CA VAL A 19 -0.52 -17.92 18.77
C VAL A 19 0.37 -18.99 19.39
N ASP A 20 -0.24 -20.01 19.97
CA ASP A 20 0.49 -21.17 20.49
C ASP A 20 0.84 -22.17 19.37
N ALA A 21 1.53 -23.25 19.73
CA ALA A 21 1.93 -24.30 18.79
C ALA A 21 0.75 -25.05 18.12
N ASN A 22 -0.46 -24.90 18.63
CA ASN A 22 -1.67 -25.50 18.08
C ASN A 22 -2.44 -24.52 17.19
N GLY A 23 -1.97 -23.26 17.09
CA GLY A 23 -2.64 -22.19 16.37
C GLY A 23 -3.74 -21.49 17.17
N GLU A 24 -3.84 -21.74 18.49
CA GLU A 24 -4.81 -21.11 19.37
C GLU A 24 -4.27 -19.79 19.92
N MET A 25 -5.17 -18.83 20.15
CA MET A 25 -4.81 -17.54 20.72
C MET A 25 -4.37 -17.71 22.19
N ALA A 26 -3.09 -17.49 22.45
CA ALA A 26 -2.51 -17.56 23.80
C ALA A 26 -2.58 -16.23 24.54
N ALA A 27 -2.41 -15.11 23.85
CA ALA A 27 -2.51 -13.77 24.41
C ALA A 27 -2.81 -12.75 23.29
N PHE A 28 -3.33 -11.59 23.68
CA PHE A 28 -3.45 -10.45 22.79
C PHE A 28 -3.20 -9.15 23.55
N GLU A 29 -2.70 -8.15 22.86
CA GLU A 29 -2.55 -6.80 23.37
C GLU A 29 -2.87 -5.78 22.29
N ARG A 30 -3.38 -4.62 22.68
CA ARG A 30 -3.61 -3.48 21.79
C ARG A 30 -2.30 -2.74 21.58
N VAL A 31 -1.94 -2.49 20.32
CA VAL A 31 -0.61 -2.01 19.93
C VAL A 31 -0.62 -0.80 19.01
N ASP A 32 -1.80 -0.25 18.68
CA ASP A 32 -1.89 0.96 17.87
C ASP A 32 -1.20 2.16 18.58
N PRO A 33 -0.73 3.17 17.81
CA PRO A 33 0.02 4.29 18.35
C PRO A 33 -0.78 5.08 19.40
N VAL A 34 -0.18 5.33 20.56
CA VAL A 34 -0.80 6.16 21.60
C VAL A 34 -0.97 7.59 21.12
N GLY A 35 -2.18 8.11 21.24
CA GLY A 35 -2.53 9.47 20.81
C GLY A 35 -2.96 9.60 19.36
N ALA A 36 -2.92 8.54 18.59
CA ALA A 36 -3.51 8.51 17.24
C ALA A 36 -5.05 8.42 17.35
N THR A 37 -5.76 9.24 16.59
CA THR A 37 -7.23 9.37 16.69
C THR A 37 -7.95 9.42 15.35
N ASP A 38 -7.25 9.70 14.24
CA ASP A 38 -7.84 9.87 12.91
C ASP A 38 -7.67 8.60 12.06
N PHE A 39 -8.11 7.47 12.60
CA PHE A 39 -8.08 6.21 11.90
C PHE A 39 -9.29 6.03 10.99
N GLN A 40 -9.06 5.42 9.83
CA GLN A 40 -10.11 5.00 8.93
C GLN A 40 -10.86 3.79 9.47
N PHE A 41 -12.07 3.55 8.97
CA PHE A 41 -12.85 2.36 9.32
C PHE A 41 -12.10 1.06 8.99
N ILE A 42 -11.48 0.98 7.79
CA ILE A 42 -10.48 -0.02 7.41
C ILE A 42 -9.17 0.72 7.26
N ASN A 43 -8.30 0.59 8.24
CA ASN A 43 -7.09 1.38 8.32
C ASN A 43 -5.89 0.62 7.75
N PRO A 44 -5.15 1.19 6.78
CA PRO A 44 -3.97 0.53 6.23
C PRO A 44 -2.86 0.38 7.27
N PHE A 45 -2.32 -0.82 7.36
CA PHE A 45 -1.07 -1.11 8.05
C PHE A 45 -0.34 -2.23 7.33
N ILE A 46 0.98 -2.25 7.42
CA ILE A 46 1.81 -3.26 6.78
C ILE A 46 3.07 -3.52 7.60
N MET A 47 3.46 -4.78 7.70
CA MET A 47 4.75 -5.19 8.25
C MET A 47 5.83 -5.05 7.16
N ASP A 48 7.03 -4.62 7.54
CA ASP A 48 8.15 -4.59 6.62
C ASP A 48 8.52 -6.02 6.17
N PRO A 49 8.65 -6.28 4.88
CA PRO A 49 8.86 -7.63 4.37
C PRO A 49 10.28 -8.17 4.61
N VAL A 50 11.23 -7.29 4.98
CA VAL A 50 12.63 -7.67 5.25
C VAL A 50 12.90 -7.74 6.74
N ASN A 51 12.30 -6.83 7.51
CA ASN A 51 12.47 -6.79 8.95
C ASN A 51 11.12 -6.90 9.67
N ASN A 52 10.77 -8.09 10.12
CA ASN A 52 9.53 -8.39 10.82
C ASN A 52 9.37 -7.66 12.18
N ASP A 53 10.35 -6.88 12.61
CA ASP A 53 10.24 -6.02 13.78
C ASP A 53 9.77 -4.60 13.42
N VAL A 54 9.56 -4.31 12.13
CA VAL A 54 9.09 -3.01 11.65
C VAL A 54 7.64 -3.08 11.20
N LEU A 55 6.82 -2.16 11.71
CA LEU A 55 5.42 -2.03 11.36
C LEU A 55 5.10 -0.58 10.98
N TYR A 56 4.33 -0.41 9.89
CA TYR A 56 3.85 0.86 9.40
C TYR A 56 2.34 0.94 9.56
N VAL A 57 1.84 2.09 10.03
CA VAL A 57 0.41 2.33 10.25
C VAL A 57 0.05 3.73 9.75
N SER A 58 -1.04 3.84 9.01
CA SER A 58 -1.59 5.14 8.63
C SER A 58 -2.53 5.70 9.69
N GLU A 59 -2.58 7.00 9.83
CA GLU A 59 -3.55 7.76 10.62
C GLU A 59 -3.93 9.01 9.83
N GLY A 60 -5.07 9.01 9.17
CA GLY A 60 -5.42 10.10 8.27
C GLY A 60 -4.31 10.37 7.25
N PRO A 61 -3.76 11.59 7.20
CA PRO A 61 -2.62 11.93 6.33
C PRO A 61 -1.25 11.55 6.93
N ASN A 62 -1.21 10.97 8.12
CA ASN A 62 0.03 10.70 8.83
C ASN A 62 0.48 9.24 8.68
N LEU A 63 1.79 9.02 8.76
CA LEU A 63 2.41 7.71 8.85
C LEU A 63 3.08 7.54 10.21
N TRP A 64 2.81 6.43 10.87
CA TRP A 64 3.49 5.99 12.06
C TRP A 64 4.37 4.79 11.75
N VAL A 65 5.56 4.76 12.34
CA VAL A 65 6.53 3.67 12.18
C VAL A 65 6.93 3.17 13.56
N ASN A 66 6.87 1.87 13.75
CA ASN A 66 7.47 1.21 14.90
C ASN A 66 8.59 0.29 14.38
N THR A 67 9.78 0.41 14.93
CA THR A 67 10.98 -0.33 14.48
C THR A 67 11.34 -1.50 15.38
N ASP A 68 10.58 -1.73 16.47
CA ASP A 68 10.77 -2.87 17.36
C ASP A 68 9.44 -3.30 17.97
N ILE A 69 8.64 -4.02 17.20
CA ILE A 69 7.37 -4.61 17.66
C ILE A 69 7.54 -5.77 18.65
N SER A 70 8.77 -6.11 19.01
CA SER A 70 9.09 -7.18 19.94
C SER A 70 9.11 -6.72 21.40
N VAL A 71 9.31 -5.42 21.62
CA VAL A 71 9.38 -4.86 22.99
C VAL A 71 8.04 -4.93 23.70
N ILE A 72 8.10 -4.89 25.01
CA ILE A 72 6.95 -4.68 25.89
C ILE A 72 6.50 -3.23 25.73
N ASP A 73 5.17 -3.02 25.75
CA ASP A 73 4.57 -1.70 25.56
C ASP A 73 4.81 -1.11 24.16
N ILE A 74 4.57 -1.92 23.16
CA ILE A 74 4.70 -1.56 21.75
C ILE A 74 3.85 -0.31 21.37
N ALA A 75 2.77 -0.03 22.10
CA ALA A 75 1.93 1.14 21.86
C ALA A 75 2.69 2.48 21.99
N ASN A 76 3.74 2.53 22.81
CA ASN A 76 4.61 3.69 22.99
C ASN A 76 5.86 3.68 22.09
N GLY A 77 6.13 2.60 21.37
CA GLY A 77 7.28 2.46 20.46
C GLY A 77 7.11 3.12 19.09
N TRP A 78 6.03 3.86 18.87
CA TRP A 78 5.72 4.46 17.60
C TRP A 78 6.34 5.84 17.41
N GLU A 79 6.91 6.08 16.24
CA GLU A 79 7.37 7.37 15.79
C GLU A 79 6.44 7.90 14.69
N LYS A 80 5.81 9.04 14.93
CA LYS A 80 5.03 9.74 13.90
C LYS A 80 5.98 10.42 12.94
N ARG A 81 5.82 10.18 11.65
CA ARG A 81 6.58 10.88 10.63
C ARG A 81 6.20 12.35 10.58
N PRO A 82 7.12 13.24 10.12
CA PRO A 82 6.89 14.69 10.17
C PRO A 82 5.51 15.08 9.63
N GLU A 83 4.86 15.96 10.34
CA GLU A 83 3.57 16.53 9.93
C GLU A 83 3.70 17.26 8.59
N ASN A 84 2.60 17.33 7.87
CA ASN A 84 2.50 18.08 6.60
C ASN A 84 3.30 17.50 5.42
N TRP A 85 3.45 16.20 5.35
CA TRP A 85 3.98 15.56 4.15
C TRP A 85 3.11 15.83 2.92
N PHE A 86 1.77 15.75 3.08
CA PHE A 86 0.86 16.08 1.99
C PHE A 86 0.67 17.59 1.94
N LYS A 87 1.23 18.20 0.89
CA LYS A 87 1.09 19.63 0.64
C LYS A 87 0.34 19.85 -0.66
N ASN A 88 -0.59 20.79 -0.64
CA ASN A 88 -1.22 21.26 -1.87
C ASN A 88 -0.24 22.12 -2.70
N ALA A 89 -0.67 22.60 -3.87
CA ALA A 89 0.15 23.43 -4.77
C ALA A 89 0.69 24.73 -4.11
N ASN A 90 0.12 25.16 -2.99
CA ASN A 90 0.54 26.33 -2.23
C ASN A 90 1.42 25.98 -1.03
N HIS A 91 1.93 24.73 -0.96
CA HIS A 91 2.71 24.20 0.17
C HIS A 91 1.99 24.21 1.52
N ILE A 92 0.66 24.30 1.51
CA ILE A 92 -0.19 24.18 2.70
C ILE A 92 -0.54 22.69 2.89
N ALA A 93 -0.50 22.21 4.13
CA ALA A 93 -0.87 20.83 4.46
C ALA A 93 -2.26 20.50 3.92
N ASP A 94 -2.36 19.41 3.15
CA ASP A 94 -3.62 18.90 2.65
C ASP A 94 -4.12 17.80 3.58
N THR A 95 -4.89 18.18 4.57
CA THR A 95 -5.49 17.27 5.56
C THR A 95 -6.79 16.62 5.05
N ALA A 96 -7.25 16.98 3.86
CA ALA A 96 -8.46 16.41 3.28
C ALA A 96 -8.23 15.02 2.66
N GLN A 97 -6.97 14.67 2.36
CA GLN A 97 -6.59 13.34 1.90
C GLN A 97 -6.00 12.51 3.04
N TYR A 98 -6.16 11.22 2.94
CA TYR A 98 -5.57 10.25 3.88
C TYR A 98 -4.85 9.13 3.12
N ILE A 99 -3.91 8.47 3.80
CA ILE A 99 -3.21 7.31 3.26
C ILE A 99 -4.21 6.16 3.20
N SER A 100 -4.45 5.63 2.01
CA SER A 100 -5.43 4.57 1.77
C SER A 100 -4.80 3.23 1.39
N ALA A 101 -3.51 3.23 1.04
CA ALA A 101 -2.74 2.02 0.71
C ALA A 101 -1.26 2.20 1.07
N LEU A 102 -0.62 1.10 1.45
CA LEU A 102 0.80 1.01 1.76
C LEU A 102 1.41 -0.16 0.99
N GLY A 103 2.60 0.02 0.43
CA GLY A 103 3.40 -1.02 -0.19
C GLY A 103 4.86 -0.90 0.23
N ALA A 104 5.42 -1.94 0.83
CA ALA A 104 6.80 -1.97 1.30
C ALA A 104 7.68 -2.86 0.42
N SER A 105 8.94 -2.46 0.22
CA SER A 105 9.86 -3.15 -0.67
C SER A 105 10.83 -4.08 0.07
N ASN A 106 11.26 -5.14 -0.67
CA ASN A 106 12.30 -6.04 -0.19
C ASN A 106 13.69 -5.59 -0.67
N THR A 107 13.82 -5.16 -1.92
CA THR A 107 15.11 -4.87 -2.56
C THR A 107 15.03 -3.62 -3.44
N PRO A 108 15.67 -2.49 -3.03
CA PRO A 108 16.24 -2.27 -1.72
C PRO A 108 15.21 -2.34 -0.60
N ALA A 109 15.64 -2.68 0.61
CA ALA A 109 14.79 -2.67 1.80
C ALA A 109 14.35 -1.25 2.17
N TYR A 110 13.25 -1.15 2.91
CA TYR A 110 12.75 0.08 3.53
C TYR A 110 12.30 1.19 2.57
N ARG A 111 12.15 0.90 1.28
CA ARG A 111 11.41 1.80 0.40
C ARG A 111 9.92 1.56 0.61
N LEU A 112 9.20 2.63 0.87
CA LEU A 112 7.77 2.59 1.12
C LEU A 112 7.03 3.41 0.07
N TYR A 113 5.96 2.86 -0.47
CA TYR A 113 5.03 3.52 -1.36
C TYR A 113 3.71 3.74 -0.65
N LEU A 114 3.09 4.90 -0.86
CA LEU A 114 1.84 5.27 -0.25
C LEU A 114 0.85 5.71 -1.31
N GLY A 115 -0.33 5.12 -1.31
CA GLY A 115 -1.48 5.57 -2.07
C GLY A 115 -2.42 6.39 -1.20
N THR A 116 -3.15 7.34 -1.78
CA THR A 116 -4.10 8.19 -1.04
C THR A 116 -5.53 8.08 -1.55
N SER A 117 -6.47 8.52 -0.72
CA SER A 117 -7.88 8.67 -1.05
C SER A 117 -8.16 9.68 -2.18
N SER A 118 -7.15 10.48 -2.55
CA SER A 118 -7.24 11.54 -3.55
C SER A 118 -6.32 11.32 -4.73
N LYS A 119 -6.21 10.07 -5.21
CA LYS A 119 -5.45 9.63 -6.40
C LYS A 119 -3.93 9.83 -6.35
N ARG A 120 -3.37 10.35 -5.28
CA ARG A 120 -1.94 10.61 -5.18
C ARG A 120 -1.17 9.36 -4.79
N VAL A 121 0.05 9.27 -5.29
CA VAL A 121 1.01 8.22 -4.94
C VAL A 121 2.33 8.86 -4.56
N TYR A 122 2.89 8.40 -3.45
CA TYR A 122 4.15 8.92 -2.91
C TYR A 122 5.14 7.78 -2.68
N ARG A 123 6.42 8.13 -2.61
CA ARG A 123 7.52 7.22 -2.32
C ARG A 123 8.44 7.81 -1.25
N ILE A 124 8.87 6.98 -0.33
CA ILE A 124 9.93 7.24 0.65
C ILE A 124 11.03 6.23 0.41
N ASP A 125 12.26 6.68 0.12
CA ASP A 125 13.34 5.77 -0.25
C ASP A 125 14.01 5.08 0.95
N ASN A 126 13.89 5.66 2.16
CA ASN A 126 14.28 5.02 3.42
C ASN A 126 13.27 5.38 4.52
N SER A 127 12.30 4.52 4.74
CA SER A 127 11.21 4.74 5.70
C SER A 127 11.65 4.71 7.17
N LEU A 128 12.86 4.18 7.47
CA LEU A 128 13.41 4.19 8.82
C LEU A 128 14.09 5.51 9.18
N ASP A 129 14.49 6.31 8.20
CA ASP A 129 15.03 7.64 8.42
C ASP A 129 13.89 8.67 8.44
N SER A 130 13.66 9.28 9.60
CA SER A 130 12.62 10.31 9.76
C SER A 130 12.86 11.57 8.92
N ASN A 131 14.07 11.78 8.42
CA ASN A 131 14.42 12.88 7.53
C ASN A 131 14.30 12.51 6.05
N SER A 132 14.05 11.24 5.72
CA SER A 132 13.87 10.81 4.34
C SER A 132 12.69 11.54 3.70
N PRO A 133 12.88 12.22 2.56
CA PRO A 133 11.81 12.98 1.95
C PRO A 133 10.72 12.05 1.39
N MET A 134 9.47 12.48 1.50
CA MET A 134 8.37 11.89 0.75
C MET A 134 8.32 12.54 -0.64
N VAL A 135 8.53 11.74 -1.66
CA VAL A 135 8.54 12.15 -3.07
C VAL A 135 7.16 11.91 -3.68
N ASP A 136 6.53 12.94 -4.23
CA ASP A 136 5.30 12.79 -5.03
C ASP A 136 5.66 12.18 -6.40
N ILE A 137 5.20 10.98 -6.64
CA ILE A 137 5.39 10.22 -7.89
C ILE A 137 4.10 10.12 -8.71
N THR A 138 3.09 10.91 -8.36
CA THR A 138 1.85 11.00 -9.11
C THR A 138 2.14 11.66 -10.47
N PRO A 139 1.84 10.99 -11.60
CA PRO A 139 2.11 11.58 -12.90
C PRO A 139 1.18 12.80 -13.14
N THR A 140 1.67 13.78 -13.88
CA THR A 140 0.88 14.96 -14.26
C THR A 140 -0.29 14.62 -15.20
N THR A 141 -0.15 13.54 -15.96
CA THR A 141 -1.16 13.02 -16.88
C THR A 141 -1.20 11.48 -16.81
N GLY A 142 -2.30 10.89 -17.22
CA GLY A 142 -2.46 9.43 -17.31
C GLY A 142 -3.24 8.82 -16.16
N PHE A 143 -3.04 9.25 -14.93
CA PHE A 143 -3.89 8.82 -13.80
C PHE A 143 -5.31 9.41 -13.90
N PRO A 144 -6.31 8.80 -13.26
CA PRO A 144 -7.64 9.36 -13.16
C PRO A 144 -7.64 10.79 -12.61
N THR A 145 -8.57 11.62 -13.06
CA THR A 145 -8.73 13.00 -12.53
C THR A 145 -9.20 13.01 -11.07
N ALA A 146 -9.91 11.96 -10.67
CA ALA A 146 -10.27 11.66 -9.27
C ALA A 146 -10.22 10.14 -9.09
N GLY A 147 -9.89 9.66 -7.88
CA GLY A 147 -9.83 8.23 -7.63
C GLY A 147 -9.29 7.91 -6.25
N TYR A 148 -9.64 6.74 -5.78
CA TYR A 148 -9.20 6.16 -4.51
C TYR A 148 -8.17 5.07 -4.81
N VAL A 149 -6.94 5.25 -4.33
CA VAL A 149 -5.91 4.22 -4.41
C VAL A 149 -6.21 3.15 -3.36
N SER A 150 -6.62 1.98 -3.80
CA SER A 150 -7.01 0.89 -2.89
C SER A 150 -5.88 -0.10 -2.61
N CYS A 151 -4.87 -0.14 -3.47
CA CYS A 151 -3.73 -1.03 -3.31
C CYS A 151 -2.49 -0.43 -3.96
N VAL A 152 -1.36 -0.63 -3.31
CA VAL A 152 -0.02 -0.41 -3.86
C VAL A 152 0.76 -1.70 -3.61
N GLU A 153 1.25 -2.33 -4.66
CA GLU A 153 1.98 -3.60 -4.59
C GLU A 153 3.35 -3.46 -5.23
N VAL A 154 4.38 -3.87 -4.49
CA VAL A 154 5.78 -3.75 -4.91
C VAL A 154 6.33 -5.13 -5.26
N ASP A 155 7.02 -5.25 -6.40
CA ASP A 155 7.68 -6.53 -6.75
C ASP A 155 8.73 -6.88 -5.66
N PRO A 156 8.63 -8.04 -5.03
CA PRO A 156 9.54 -8.43 -3.95
C PRO A 156 11.01 -8.57 -4.39
N ARG A 157 11.29 -8.63 -5.69
CA ARG A 157 12.64 -8.74 -6.25
C ARG A 157 13.23 -7.40 -6.70
N ASP A 158 12.36 -6.39 -6.94
CA ASP A 158 12.78 -5.11 -7.49
C ASP A 158 11.82 -3.99 -7.07
N ALA A 159 12.24 -3.18 -6.12
CA ALA A 159 11.45 -2.06 -5.62
C ALA A 159 11.14 -0.98 -6.66
N ASN A 160 11.76 -1.01 -7.84
CA ASN A 160 11.40 -0.09 -8.91
C ASN A 160 10.12 -0.51 -9.64
N LYS A 161 9.70 -1.77 -9.47
CA LYS A 161 8.49 -2.32 -10.06
C LYS A 161 7.35 -2.23 -9.05
N VAL A 162 6.36 -1.41 -9.37
CA VAL A 162 5.24 -1.13 -8.48
C VAL A 162 3.93 -1.00 -9.26
N PHE A 163 2.88 -1.59 -8.72
CA PHE A 163 1.51 -1.45 -9.20
C PHE A 163 0.70 -0.52 -8.31
N VAL A 164 -0.23 0.20 -8.93
CA VAL A 164 -1.22 1.04 -8.24
C VAL A 164 -2.60 0.69 -8.75
N VAL A 165 -3.53 0.43 -7.83
CA VAL A 165 -4.92 0.08 -8.12
C VAL A 165 -5.84 1.22 -7.68
N PHE A 166 -6.72 1.64 -8.59
CA PHE A 166 -7.85 2.52 -8.32
C PHE A 166 -9.14 1.70 -8.28
N SER A 167 -9.86 1.74 -7.17
CA SER A 167 -11.06 0.91 -6.98
C SER A 167 -12.37 1.58 -7.42
N ASN A 168 -12.30 2.74 -8.04
CA ASN A 168 -13.47 3.45 -8.53
C ASN A 168 -13.98 2.84 -9.84
N TYR A 169 -15.30 2.87 -10.04
CA TYR A 169 -15.90 2.63 -11.36
C TYR A 169 -15.73 3.85 -12.27
N GLY A 170 -15.64 3.61 -13.57
CA GLY A 170 -15.56 4.66 -14.59
C GLY A 170 -14.22 5.41 -14.65
N VAL A 171 -13.19 4.83 -14.07
CA VAL A 171 -11.80 5.30 -14.16
C VAL A 171 -10.90 4.13 -14.54
N TYR A 172 -9.79 4.40 -15.21
CA TYR A 172 -8.80 3.35 -15.49
C TYR A 172 -8.21 2.86 -14.18
N SER A 173 -8.19 1.53 -13.96
CA SER A 173 -8.07 0.96 -12.62
C SER A 173 -6.67 0.51 -12.25
N LEU A 174 -5.80 0.13 -13.21
CA LEU A 174 -4.52 -0.51 -12.91
C LEU A 174 -3.36 0.13 -13.67
N PHE A 175 -2.36 0.55 -12.91
CA PHE A 175 -1.14 1.15 -13.44
C PHE A 175 0.09 0.42 -12.92
N TYR A 176 1.12 0.38 -13.76
CA TYR A 176 2.39 -0.27 -13.47
C TYR A 176 3.56 0.66 -13.80
N SER A 177 4.53 0.72 -12.92
CA SER A 177 5.81 1.39 -13.11
C SER A 177 6.95 0.37 -13.00
N VAL A 178 8.01 0.59 -13.78
CA VAL A 178 9.27 -0.18 -13.72
C VAL A 178 10.47 0.68 -13.30
N ASP A 179 10.21 1.94 -12.97
CA ASP A 179 11.23 2.97 -12.69
C ASP A 179 10.93 3.75 -11.41
N ALA A 180 10.39 3.04 -10.41
CA ALA A 180 10.07 3.58 -9.08
C ALA A 180 9.06 4.74 -9.11
N GLY A 181 8.13 4.72 -10.05
CA GLY A 181 7.07 5.71 -10.20
C GLY A 181 7.46 6.94 -11.00
N ALA A 182 8.61 6.95 -11.68
CA ALA A 182 8.97 8.05 -12.58
C ALA A 182 8.06 8.06 -13.81
N THR A 183 7.69 6.89 -14.32
CA THR A 183 6.69 6.73 -15.39
C THR A 183 5.69 5.63 -15.05
N TRP A 184 4.49 5.71 -15.65
CA TRP A 184 3.40 4.79 -15.40
C TRP A 184 2.75 4.32 -16.70
N GLN A 185 2.48 3.03 -16.77
CA GLN A 185 1.80 2.37 -17.88
C GLN A 185 0.43 1.85 -17.44
N LYS A 186 -0.54 1.93 -18.32
CA LYS A 186 -1.86 1.32 -18.17
C LYS A 186 -1.75 -0.17 -18.45
N VAL A 187 -2.21 -1.01 -17.51
CA VAL A 187 -2.05 -2.47 -17.61
C VAL A 187 -3.30 -3.27 -17.22
N ALA A 188 -4.46 -2.61 -17.11
CA ALA A 188 -5.71 -3.31 -16.81
C ALA A 188 -6.25 -4.13 -17.99
N GLY A 189 -5.82 -3.80 -19.21
CA GLY A 189 -6.13 -4.58 -20.42
C GLY A 189 -7.61 -4.91 -20.57
N ASN A 190 -7.91 -6.21 -20.76
CA ASN A 190 -9.28 -6.72 -20.95
C ASN A 190 -10.19 -6.63 -19.69
N LEU A 191 -9.69 -6.20 -18.53
CA LEU A 191 -10.53 -5.86 -17.38
C LEU A 191 -11.27 -4.53 -17.55
N GLU A 192 -10.83 -3.69 -18.46
CA GLU A 192 -11.52 -2.45 -18.80
C GLU A 192 -12.32 -2.62 -20.12
N GLN A 193 -13.51 -2.06 -20.18
CA GLN A 193 -14.25 -2.06 -21.44
C GLN A 193 -13.62 -1.11 -22.47
N PHE A 194 -13.12 0.02 -21.99
CA PHE A 194 -12.44 1.03 -22.81
C PHE A 194 -11.14 1.48 -22.12
N ASP A 195 -10.15 1.84 -22.90
CA ASP A 195 -8.84 2.32 -22.44
C ASP A 195 -8.88 3.66 -21.68
N THR A 196 -10.05 4.30 -21.65
CA THR A 196 -10.35 5.46 -20.80
C THR A 196 -10.73 5.07 -19.37
N GLY A 197 -11.04 3.79 -19.12
CA GLY A 197 -11.60 3.29 -17.86
C GLY A 197 -13.12 3.48 -17.74
N SER A 198 -13.76 3.96 -18.82
CA SER A 198 -15.23 4.05 -18.86
C SER A 198 -15.84 2.71 -19.29
N GLY A 199 -17.15 2.57 -19.09
CA GLY A 199 -17.89 1.37 -19.48
C GLY A 199 -18.20 0.47 -18.28
N ASN A 200 -18.35 -0.83 -18.56
CA ASN A 200 -18.87 -1.83 -17.62
C ASN A 200 -17.76 -2.74 -17.02
N GLY A 201 -16.51 -2.30 -17.01
CA GLY A 201 -15.41 -3.03 -16.37
C GLY A 201 -15.64 -3.22 -14.86
N PRO A 202 -15.11 -4.30 -14.24
CA PRO A 202 -15.21 -4.50 -12.82
C PRO A 202 -14.43 -3.43 -12.04
N SER A 203 -14.81 -3.20 -10.78
CA SER A 203 -13.94 -2.44 -9.88
C SER A 203 -12.78 -3.33 -9.42
N LEU A 204 -11.54 -2.91 -9.66
CA LEU A 204 -10.36 -3.59 -9.15
C LEU A 204 -10.14 -3.20 -7.68
N ARG A 205 -9.69 -4.14 -6.85
CA ARG A 205 -9.53 -3.94 -5.40
C ARG A 205 -8.10 -4.08 -4.94
N SER A 206 -7.40 -5.07 -5.47
CA SER A 206 -6.04 -5.42 -5.08
C SER A 206 -5.32 -6.10 -6.24
N ILE A 207 -4.00 -6.08 -6.17
CA ILE A 207 -3.11 -6.90 -6.99
C ILE A 207 -2.11 -7.58 -6.07
N SER A 208 -1.63 -8.74 -6.47
CA SER A 208 -0.57 -9.47 -5.79
C SER A 208 0.42 -10.03 -6.78
N ILE A 209 1.71 -9.94 -6.46
CA ILE A 209 2.82 -10.41 -7.29
C ILE A 209 3.39 -11.67 -6.66
N LEU A 210 3.38 -12.76 -7.40
CA LEU A 210 3.96 -14.03 -6.97
C LEU A 210 5.12 -14.41 -7.91
N PRO A 211 6.38 -14.23 -7.50
CA PRO A 211 7.51 -14.79 -8.22
C PRO A 211 7.46 -16.33 -8.19
N ILE A 212 7.44 -16.95 -9.37
CA ILE A 212 7.43 -18.41 -9.51
C ILE A 212 8.85 -18.94 -9.67
N THR A 213 9.61 -18.31 -10.58
CA THR A 213 11.04 -18.56 -10.80
C THR A 213 11.79 -17.24 -10.92
N ALA A 214 13.10 -17.28 -11.17
CA ALA A 214 13.88 -16.07 -11.45
C ALA A 214 13.29 -15.26 -12.63
N ASP A 215 12.77 -15.95 -13.64
CA ASP A 215 12.34 -15.37 -14.91
C ASP A 215 10.81 -15.39 -15.11
N SER A 216 10.06 -15.93 -14.15
CA SER A 216 8.60 -16.02 -14.28
C SER A 216 7.88 -15.48 -13.04
N THR A 217 6.77 -14.80 -13.31
CA THR A 217 5.94 -14.15 -12.29
C THR A 217 4.48 -14.43 -12.61
N ALA A 218 3.69 -14.67 -11.58
CA ALA A 218 2.24 -14.68 -11.66
C ALA A 218 1.71 -13.40 -11.00
N TYR A 219 0.76 -12.77 -11.64
CA TYR A 219 0.05 -11.59 -11.15
C TYR A 219 -1.42 -11.94 -10.94
N PHE A 220 -1.96 -11.59 -9.80
CA PHE A 220 -3.35 -11.85 -9.44
C PHE A 220 -4.07 -10.54 -9.13
N VAL A 221 -5.21 -10.30 -9.77
CA VAL A 221 -6.03 -9.12 -9.53
C VAL A 221 -7.36 -9.53 -8.93
N GLY A 222 -7.62 -9.03 -7.72
CA GLY A 222 -8.91 -9.15 -7.06
C GLY A 222 -9.85 -8.04 -7.51
N THR A 223 -11.05 -8.41 -7.96
CA THR A 223 -12.05 -7.49 -8.47
C THR A 223 -13.39 -7.66 -7.78
N SER A 224 -14.37 -6.79 -8.08
CA SER A 224 -15.74 -6.90 -7.58
C SER A 224 -16.50 -8.13 -8.10
N VAL A 225 -15.99 -8.83 -9.11
CA VAL A 225 -16.66 -9.97 -9.76
C VAL A 225 -15.85 -11.26 -9.75
N GLY A 226 -14.61 -11.22 -9.29
CA GLY A 226 -13.77 -12.43 -9.19
C GLY A 226 -12.28 -12.13 -9.13
N LEU A 227 -11.49 -13.19 -9.16
CA LEU A 227 -10.04 -13.19 -9.19
C LEU A 227 -9.58 -13.48 -10.63
N TYR A 228 -8.70 -12.63 -11.14
CA TYR A 228 -8.09 -12.79 -12.44
C TYR A 228 -6.58 -13.00 -12.30
N TYR A 229 -5.98 -13.57 -13.32
CA TYR A 229 -4.57 -13.94 -13.32
C TYR A 229 -3.94 -13.69 -14.67
N THR A 230 -2.68 -13.27 -14.67
CA THR A 230 -1.81 -13.27 -15.84
C THR A 230 -0.36 -13.59 -15.47
N SER A 231 0.43 -14.03 -16.42
CA SER A 231 1.89 -14.16 -16.28
C SER A 231 2.66 -13.14 -17.13
N VAL A 232 1.95 -12.31 -17.90
CA VAL A 232 2.54 -11.34 -18.82
C VAL A 232 1.85 -10.00 -18.66
N ILE A 233 2.64 -8.95 -18.44
CA ILE A 233 2.17 -7.56 -18.44
C ILE A 233 2.57 -6.95 -19.80
N ASP A 234 1.58 -6.61 -20.59
CA ASP A 234 1.73 -6.05 -21.95
C ASP A 234 0.88 -4.80 -22.15
N THR A 235 1.11 -3.78 -21.33
CA THR A 235 0.43 -2.50 -21.40
C THR A 235 -1.09 -2.63 -21.56
N LEU A 236 -1.69 -1.98 -22.57
CA LEU A 236 -3.13 -2.05 -22.85
C LEU A 236 -3.58 -3.43 -23.37
N ASP A 237 -2.65 -4.24 -23.88
CA ASP A 237 -2.93 -5.58 -24.42
C ASP A 237 -2.76 -6.68 -23.36
N THR A 238 -2.59 -6.31 -22.09
CA THR A 238 -2.53 -7.31 -20.99
C THR A 238 -3.84 -8.11 -20.94
N GLU A 239 -3.72 -9.43 -21.01
CA GLU A 239 -4.83 -10.38 -20.85
C GLU A 239 -4.82 -10.96 -19.43
N TRP A 240 -5.88 -10.69 -18.71
CA TRP A 240 -6.12 -11.16 -17.32
C TRP A 240 -7.07 -12.35 -17.30
#